data_0ec316bdbe0d54a77e02dcd6230b6758
#
_entry.id   0ec316bdbe0d54a77e02dcd6230b6758
#
_cell.length_a   1.000
_cell.length_b   1.000
_cell.length_c   1.000
_cell.angle_alpha   90.00
_cell.angle_beta   90.00
_cell.angle_gamma   90.00
#
_symmetry.space_group_name_H-M   'P 1'
#
loop_
_entity.id
_entity.type
_entity.pdbx_description
1 polymer ?
#
loop_
_entity_poly.entity_id
_entity_poly.type
_entity_poly.pdbx_seq_one_letter_code
_entity_poly.pdbx_strand_id
1 'polypeptide(L)'
;MASPLHPETGSPVMKNTTGSHRSVQRRRLLLAALCVLLPPLTTRGYHPLDIASVNAALLTHSIRHQFDVLFPFFNLLALALLMATILNGKRYSRAFAGFTALAYTLSAFLQNLSVTDTYGLGLTTSTFALTLLVATAWFREAAHPTDDIFSGPSPRRVLLLLPFALLALWFPVDPVTFQPDFNPRTLLTSGSSLSFCMLTIVALAVLLMDVPRVNPMTLFTTSLAGLLIGIGNLWLEFIHMPELAWVGVLHIPLVALSAAGLVLSSQILRTISVH
;
A
#
# COMPACT_ATOMS: atom_id res chain seq x y z
N MET A 1 -20.83 -62.50 30.43
CA MET A 1 -19.82 -61.45 30.44
C MET A 1 -19.63 -60.98 29.05
N ALA A 2 -20.23 -59.84 28.70
CA ALA A 2 -20.13 -59.24 27.35
C ALA A 2 -19.20 -58.04 27.45
N SER A 3 -18.10 -58.02 26.66
CA SER A 3 -17.20 -56.90 26.56
C SER A 3 -17.85 -55.74 25.80
N PRO A 4 -17.68 -54.47 26.23
CA PRO A 4 -18.17 -53.30 25.49
C PRO A 4 -17.23 -52.99 24.34
N LEU A 5 -17.81 -52.81 23.14
CA LEU A 5 -17.19 -52.27 21.94
C LEU A 5 -16.80 -50.79 22.17
N HIS A 6 -15.53 -50.47 22.02
CA HIS A 6 -15.04 -49.10 21.96
C HIS A 6 -15.47 -48.47 20.64
N PRO A 7 -16.03 -47.24 20.64
CA PRO A 7 -16.25 -46.48 19.41
C PRO A 7 -14.91 -45.97 18.89
N GLU A 8 -14.61 -46.30 17.63
CA GLU A 8 -13.48 -45.68 16.90
C GLU A 8 -13.71 -44.17 16.77
N THR A 9 -12.85 -43.42 17.43
CA THR A 9 -12.73 -41.96 17.25
C THR A 9 -12.14 -41.70 15.88
N GLY A 10 -13.02 -41.39 14.92
CA GLY A 10 -12.61 -40.92 13.59
C GLY A 10 -11.72 -39.69 13.70
N SER A 11 -10.48 -39.83 13.27
CA SER A 11 -9.54 -38.74 13.15
C SER A 11 -10.14 -37.63 12.28
N PRO A 12 -10.11 -36.34 12.69
CA PRO A 12 -10.58 -35.24 11.85
C PRO A 12 -9.71 -35.20 10.60
N VAL A 13 -10.34 -35.36 9.44
CA VAL A 13 -9.72 -35.19 8.11
C VAL A 13 -9.18 -33.77 8.07
N MET A 14 -7.85 -33.60 8.17
CA MET A 14 -7.17 -32.33 7.90
C MET A 14 -7.53 -31.88 6.49
N LYS A 15 -8.45 -30.93 6.39
CA LYS A 15 -8.77 -30.27 5.12
C LYS A 15 -7.50 -29.62 4.58
N ASN A 16 -7.12 -29.97 3.35
CA ASN A 16 -6.01 -29.47 2.57
C ASN A 16 -6.04 -27.93 2.48
N THR A 17 -5.45 -27.24 3.45
CA THR A 17 -5.33 -25.76 3.47
C THR A 17 -4.26 -25.25 2.51
N THR A 18 -3.32 -26.10 2.09
CA THR A 18 -2.19 -25.76 1.20
C THR A 18 -2.61 -25.32 -0.20
N GLY A 19 -3.69 -25.90 -0.75
CA GLY A 19 -4.23 -25.48 -2.06
C GLY A 19 -4.86 -24.08 -2.03
N SER A 20 -5.38 -23.67 -0.88
CA SER A 20 -6.09 -22.39 -0.71
C SER A 20 -5.18 -21.19 -0.84
N HIS A 21 -4.02 -21.14 -0.17
CA HIS A 21 -3.13 -19.97 -0.19
C HIS A 21 -2.50 -19.71 -1.56
N ARG A 22 -2.06 -20.74 -2.27
CA ARG A 22 -1.51 -20.60 -3.64
C ARG A 22 -2.58 -20.12 -4.62
N SER A 23 -3.81 -20.59 -4.49
CA SER A 23 -4.91 -20.17 -5.36
C SER A 23 -5.27 -18.68 -5.11
N VAL A 24 -5.29 -18.24 -3.85
CA VAL A 24 -5.54 -16.84 -3.49
C VAL A 24 -4.43 -15.92 -3.98
N GLN A 25 -3.16 -16.32 -3.83
CA GLN A 25 -2.02 -15.56 -4.35
C GLN A 25 -2.09 -15.42 -5.88
N ARG A 26 -2.36 -16.52 -6.60
CA ARG A 26 -2.52 -16.50 -8.06
C ARG A 26 -3.68 -15.60 -8.48
N ARG A 27 -4.81 -15.65 -7.80
CA ARG A 27 -5.96 -14.76 -8.07
C ARG A 27 -5.59 -13.29 -7.89
N ARG A 28 -4.84 -12.93 -6.84
CA ARG A 28 -4.39 -11.55 -6.61
C ARG A 28 -3.39 -11.08 -7.64
N LEU A 29 -2.47 -11.95 -8.09
CA LEU A 29 -1.57 -11.66 -9.20
C LEU A 29 -2.34 -11.38 -10.49
N LEU A 30 -3.32 -12.24 -10.82
CA LEU A 30 -4.17 -12.05 -12.00
C LEU A 30 -5.00 -10.76 -11.91
N LEU A 31 -5.59 -10.48 -10.74
CA LEU A 31 -6.33 -9.24 -10.53
C LEU A 31 -5.44 -8.01 -10.67
N ALA A 32 -4.25 -8.03 -10.08
CA ALA A 32 -3.31 -6.93 -10.21
C ALA A 32 -2.84 -6.73 -11.66
N ALA A 33 -2.55 -7.82 -12.39
CA ALA A 33 -2.21 -7.76 -13.81
C ALA A 33 -3.36 -7.19 -14.65
N LEU A 34 -4.60 -7.60 -14.38
CA LEU A 34 -5.78 -7.04 -15.05
C LEU A 34 -5.96 -5.56 -14.71
N CYS A 35 -5.74 -5.15 -13.45
CA CYS A 35 -5.84 -3.74 -13.07
C CYS A 35 -4.84 -2.87 -13.84
N VAL A 36 -3.60 -3.33 -14.03
CA VAL A 36 -2.57 -2.58 -14.78
C VAL A 36 -2.97 -2.34 -16.23
N LEU A 37 -3.74 -3.26 -16.83
CA LEU A 37 -4.18 -3.15 -18.22
C LEU A 37 -5.39 -2.22 -18.40
N LEU A 38 -5.99 -1.70 -17.31
CA LEU A 38 -7.13 -0.81 -17.41
C LEU A 38 -6.68 0.57 -17.93
N PRO A 39 -7.22 1.04 -19.07
CA PRO A 39 -6.91 2.37 -19.57
C PRO A 39 -7.58 3.44 -18.69
N PRO A 40 -7.04 4.67 -18.64
CA PRO A 40 -7.72 5.77 -17.98
C PRO A 40 -9.10 6.04 -18.59
N LEU A 41 -10.06 6.42 -17.77
CA LEU A 41 -11.39 6.83 -18.21
C LEU A 41 -11.46 8.35 -18.19
N THR A 42 -11.99 8.94 -19.25
CA THR A 42 -12.19 10.40 -19.39
C THR A 42 -13.53 10.69 -20.01
N THR A 43 -14.14 11.82 -19.63
CA THR A 43 -15.42 12.25 -20.22
C THR A 43 -15.26 12.85 -21.62
N ARG A 44 -14.07 13.34 -21.96
CA ARG A 44 -13.69 13.71 -23.32
C ARG A 44 -12.71 12.65 -23.84
N GLY A 45 -12.97 12.12 -25.01
CA GLY A 45 -12.16 11.04 -25.57
C GLY A 45 -10.68 11.44 -25.79
N TYR A 46 -9.82 10.44 -25.89
CA TYR A 46 -8.40 10.59 -26.21
C TYR A 46 -7.97 9.48 -27.19
N HIS A 47 -6.85 9.70 -27.90
CA HIS A 47 -6.32 8.67 -28.78
C HIS A 47 -5.59 7.58 -27.94
N PRO A 48 -5.74 6.27 -28.22
CA PRO A 48 -5.14 5.20 -27.44
C PRO A 48 -3.61 5.28 -27.29
N LEU A 49 -2.91 5.92 -28.23
CA LEU A 49 -1.46 6.13 -28.12
C LEU A 49 -1.06 7.20 -27.10
N ASP A 50 -2.00 8.01 -26.63
CA ASP A 50 -1.75 9.13 -25.70
C ASP A 50 -1.95 8.73 -24.23
N ILE A 51 -2.11 7.44 -23.92
CA ILE A 51 -2.38 6.94 -22.55
C ILE A 51 -1.38 7.50 -21.53
N ALA A 52 -0.08 7.57 -21.88
CA ALA A 52 0.95 8.10 -20.99
C ALA A 52 0.71 9.58 -20.66
N SER A 53 0.43 10.41 -21.67
CA SER A 53 0.14 11.84 -21.53
C SER A 53 -1.15 12.09 -20.77
N VAL A 54 -2.18 11.26 -21.01
CA VAL A 54 -3.45 11.30 -20.27
C VAL A 54 -3.21 11.01 -18.80
N ASN A 55 -2.50 9.93 -18.47
CA ASN A 55 -2.19 9.58 -17.08
C ASN A 55 -1.37 10.68 -16.39
N ALA A 56 -0.38 11.26 -17.07
CA ALA A 56 0.40 12.38 -16.53
C ALA A 56 -0.50 13.58 -16.23
N ALA A 57 -1.37 13.99 -17.17
CA ALA A 57 -2.30 15.08 -16.98
C ALA A 57 -3.29 14.82 -15.83
N LEU A 58 -3.83 13.59 -15.71
CA LEU A 58 -4.74 13.24 -14.62
C LEU A 58 -4.04 13.25 -13.26
N LEU A 59 -2.80 12.78 -13.15
CA LEU A 59 -2.05 12.78 -11.91
C LEU A 59 -1.71 14.19 -11.41
N THR A 60 -1.36 15.10 -12.32
CA THR A 60 -1.04 16.49 -11.98
C THR A 60 -2.26 17.33 -11.59
N HIS A 61 -3.46 16.96 -12.08
CA HIS A 61 -4.71 17.68 -11.81
C HIS A 61 -5.65 16.92 -10.88
N SER A 62 -5.11 16.08 -9.99
CA SER A 62 -5.94 15.31 -9.06
C SER A 62 -6.72 16.22 -8.11
N ILE A 63 -7.96 15.83 -7.79
CA ILE A 63 -8.82 16.60 -6.86
C ILE A 63 -8.29 16.61 -5.43
N ARG A 64 -7.27 15.83 -5.11
CA ARG A 64 -6.66 15.77 -3.78
C ARG A 64 -6.28 17.14 -3.24
N HIS A 65 -5.78 18.04 -4.09
CA HIS A 65 -5.38 19.39 -3.71
C HIS A 65 -6.53 20.29 -3.24
N GLN A 66 -7.78 19.92 -3.56
CA GLN A 66 -8.95 20.64 -3.04
C GLN A 66 -9.26 20.28 -1.58
N PHE A 67 -8.60 19.26 -1.04
CA PHE A 67 -8.77 18.75 0.32
C PHE A 67 -7.52 18.93 1.19
N ASP A 68 -6.69 19.92 0.87
CA ASP A 68 -5.43 20.21 1.56
C ASP A 68 -5.63 20.53 3.06
N VAL A 69 -6.78 21.08 3.42
CA VAL A 69 -7.19 21.32 4.82
C VAL A 69 -7.18 20.04 5.67
N LEU A 70 -7.31 18.86 5.05
CA LEU A 70 -7.28 17.56 5.74
C LEU A 70 -5.86 17.05 5.96
N PHE A 71 -4.86 17.53 5.22
CA PHE A 71 -3.51 16.99 5.24
C PHE A 71 -2.86 17.02 6.63
N PRO A 72 -2.91 18.13 7.39
CA PRO A 72 -2.33 18.16 8.72
C PRO A 72 -2.92 17.11 9.65
N PHE A 73 -4.24 16.94 9.61
CA PHE A 73 -4.93 15.95 10.45
C PHE A 73 -4.50 14.51 10.11
N PHE A 74 -4.52 14.14 8.83
CA PHE A 74 -4.15 12.80 8.39
C PHE A 74 -2.66 12.51 8.62
N ASN A 75 -1.78 13.47 8.37
CA ASN A 75 -0.34 13.30 8.59
C ASN A 75 0.00 13.15 10.09
N LEU A 76 -0.59 13.96 10.96
CA LEU A 76 -0.42 13.82 12.41
C LEU A 76 -0.99 12.51 12.93
N LEU A 77 -2.16 12.10 12.45
CA LEU A 77 -2.76 10.82 12.84
C LEU A 77 -1.91 9.64 12.35
N ALA A 78 -1.39 9.69 11.12
CA ALA A 78 -0.47 8.69 10.59
C ALA A 78 0.80 8.58 11.44
N LEU A 79 1.43 9.71 11.78
CA LEU A 79 2.61 9.76 12.63
C LEU A 79 2.32 9.22 14.04
N ALA A 80 1.22 9.65 14.65
CA ALA A 80 0.82 9.20 15.99
C ALA A 80 0.57 7.69 16.01
N LEU A 81 -0.16 7.15 15.02
CA LEU A 81 -0.42 5.72 14.92
C LEU A 81 0.83 4.91 14.59
N LEU A 82 1.73 5.42 13.75
CA LEU A 82 3.03 4.80 13.48
C LEU A 82 3.81 4.66 14.78
N MET A 83 3.97 5.76 15.54
CA MET A 83 4.71 5.74 16.81
C MET A 83 4.03 4.86 17.86
N ALA A 84 2.70 4.95 17.98
CA ALA A 84 1.92 4.12 18.91
C ALA A 84 2.07 2.61 18.59
N THR A 85 2.10 2.26 17.29
CA THR A 85 2.28 0.88 16.83
C THR A 85 3.69 0.37 17.13
N ILE A 86 4.73 1.20 16.97
CA ILE A 86 6.11 0.83 17.32
C ILE A 86 6.25 0.62 18.83
N LEU A 87 5.65 1.48 19.65
CA LEU A 87 5.78 1.44 21.11
C LEU A 87 4.89 0.37 21.77
N ASN A 88 3.67 0.18 21.28
CA ASN A 88 2.65 -0.70 21.87
C ASN A 88 1.85 -1.45 20.78
N GLY A 89 2.53 -2.22 19.95
CA GLY A 89 1.99 -2.82 18.73
C GLY A 89 0.65 -3.52 18.90
N LYS A 90 0.51 -4.44 19.86
CA LYS A 90 -0.73 -5.20 20.09
C LYS A 90 -1.97 -4.32 20.29
N ARG A 91 -1.81 -3.18 20.95
CA ARG A 91 -2.94 -2.29 21.28
C ARG A 91 -3.38 -1.43 20.09
N TYR A 92 -2.42 -1.00 19.27
CA TYR A 92 -2.67 0.00 18.20
C TYR A 92 -2.65 -0.59 16.78
N SER A 93 -2.28 -1.86 16.61
CA SER A 93 -2.25 -2.52 15.30
C SER A 93 -3.58 -2.44 14.54
N ARG A 94 -4.69 -2.69 15.24
CA ARG A 94 -6.04 -2.60 14.65
C ARG A 94 -6.39 -1.17 14.25
N ALA A 95 -6.04 -0.18 15.08
CA ALA A 95 -6.27 1.23 14.77
C ALA A 95 -5.41 1.68 13.59
N PHE A 96 -4.14 1.26 13.54
CA PHE A 96 -3.24 1.51 12.40
C PHE A 96 -3.78 0.86 11.12
N ALA A 97 -4.22 -0.40 11.18
CA ALA A 97 -4.80 -1.09 10.02
C ALA A 97 -6.07 -0.42 9.52
N GLY A 98 -6.97 -0.02 10.42
CA GLY A 98 -8.20 0.71 10.08
C GLY A 98 -7.93 2.08 9.47
N PHE A 99 -6.99 2.84 10.05
CA PHE A 99 -6.52 4.11 9.48
C PHE A 99 -5.94 3.92 8.08
N THR A 100 -5.05 2.93 7.92
CA THR A 100 -4.40 2.63 6.64
C THR A 100 -5.42 2.24 5.57
N ALA A 101 -6.43 1.42 5.93
CA ALA A 101 -7.52 1.05 5.04
C ALA A 101 -8.35 2.27 4.61
N LEU A 102 -8.70 3.15 5.55
CA LEU A 102 -9.43 4.40 5.28
C LEU A 102 -8.60 5.34 4.39
N ALA A 103 -7.33 5.53 4.73
CA ALA A 103 -6.43 6.40 3.98
C ALA A 103 -6.20 5.92 2.55
N TYR A 104 -6.06 4.60 2.32
CA TYR A 104 -6.04 4.04 0.96
C TYR A 104 -7.36 4.24 0.22
N THR A 105 -8.50 4.09 0.91
CA THR A 105 -9.80 4.34 0.27
C THR A 105 -9.93 5.79 -0.15
N LEU A 106 -9.60 6.73 0.72
CA LEU A 106 -9.59 8.15 0.39
C LEU A 106 -8.60 8.47 -0.73
N SER A 107 -7.39 7.92 -0.67
CA SER A 107 -6.38 8.07 -1.71
C SER A 107 -6.88 7.53 -3.06
N ALA A 108 -7.58 6.39 -3.09
CA ALA A 108 -8.14 5.85 -4.32
C ALA A 108 -9.02 6.88 -5.02
N PHE A 109 -9.90 7.56 -4.29
CA PHE A 109 -10.78 8.58 -4.87
C PHE A 109 -10.07 9.92 -5.09
N LEU A 110 -9.39 10.45 -4.08
CA LEU A 110 -8.84 11.80 -4.11
C LEU A 110 -7.65 11.92 -5.08
N GLN A 111 -6.81 10.90 -5.16
CA GLN A 111 -5.61 10.94 -5.99
C GLN A 111 -5.89 10.57 -7.45
N ASN A 112 -6.85 9.70 -7.71
CA ASN A 112 -7.07 9.15 -9.05
C ASN A 112 -8.21 9.81 -9.82
N LEU A 113 -9.04 10.62 -9.16
CA LEU A 113 -10.02 11.49 -9.82
C LEU A 113 -9.39 12.85 -10.13
N SER A 114 -9.65 13.35 -11.32
CA SER A 114 -9.06 14.60 -11.83
C SER A 114 -10.04 15.35 -12.70
N VAL A 115 -9.94 16.67 -12.72
CA VAL A 115 -10.66 17.52 -13.63
C VAL A 115 -9.66 18.33 -14.45
N THR A 116 -9.68 18.13 -15.76
CA THR A 116 -8.75 18.81 -16.69
C THR A 116 -9.52 19.50 -17.80
N ASP A 117 -8.99 20.58 -18.34
CA ASP A 117 -9.61 21.30 -19.46
C ASP A 117 -9.62 20.46 -20.73
N THR A 118 -8.60 19.64 -20.95
CA THR A 118 -8.46 18.81 -22.16
C THR A 118 -9.34 17.57 -22.12
N TYR A 119 -9.28 16.80 -21.00
CA TYR A 119 -9.92 15.48 -20.92
C TYR A 119 -11.22 15.48 -20.11
N GLY A 120 -11.60 16.62 -19.51
CA GLY A 120 -12.76 16.73 -18.62
C GLY A 120 -12.55 16.01 -17.30
N LEU A 121 -13.60 15.37 -16.78
CA LEU A 121 -13.50 14.49 -15.62
C LEU A 121 -12.78 13.21 -16.04
N GLY A 122 -11.73 12.86 -15.31
CA GLY A 122 -10.91 11.68 -15.57
C GLY A 122 -10.68 10.81 -14.35
N LEU A 123 -10.45 9.53 -14.58
CA LEU A 123 -10.10 8.53 -13.58
C LEU A 123 -8.89 7.72 -14.05
N THR A 124 -7.82 7.72 -13.27
CA THR A 124 -6.67 6.81 -13.48
C THR A 124 -7.03 5.42 -12.98
N THR A 125 -7.71 4.65 -13.83
CA THR A 125 -8.42 3.41 -13.48
C THR A 125 -7.51 2.33 -12.92
N SER A 126 -6.31 2.18 -13.48
CA SER A 126 -5.33 1.17 -13.05
C SER A 126 -4.88 1.39 -11.61
N THR A 127 -4.43 2.60 -11.27
CA THR A 127 -4.01 2.95 -9.91
C THR A 127 -5.17 3.00 -8.94
N PHE A 128 -6.34 3.46 -9.36
CA PHE A 128 -7.57 3.40 -8.58
C PHE A 128 -7.91 1.98 -8.14
N ALA A 129 -7.95 1.04 -9.10
CA ALA A 129 -8.28 -0.36 -8.83
C ALA A 129 -7.24 -1.04 -7.94
N LEU A 130 -5.93 -0.81 -8.18
CA LEU A 130 -4.86 -1.33 -7.33
C LEU A 130 -4.93 -0.78 -5.90
N THR A 131 -5.20 0.53 -5.75
CA THR A 131 -5.34 1.16 -4.44
C THR A 131 -6.51 0.59 -3.66
N LEU A 132 -7.67 0.37 -4.31
CA LEU A 132 -8.82 -0.30 -3.68
C LEU A 132 -8.53 -1.76 -3.31
N LEU A 133 -7.77 -2.48 -4.14
CA LEU A 133 -7.33 -3.85 -3.81
C LEU A 133 -6.49 -3.87 -2.52
N VAL A 134 -5.59 -2.90 -2.35
CA VAL A 134 -4.81 -2.74 -1.11
C VAL A 134 -5.71 -2.34 0.05
N ALA A 135 -6.62 -1.37 -0.13
CA ALA A 135 -7.57 -0.96 0.89
C ALA A 135 -8.37 -2.14 1.43
N THR A 136 -8.88 -3.04 0.54
CA THR A 136 -9.61 -4.24 0.97
C THR A 136 -8.76 -5.20 1.80
N ALA A 137 -7.46 -5.34 1.49
CA ALA A 137 -6.55 -6.16 2.29
C ALA A 137 -6.38 -5.58 3.71
N TRP A 138 -6.24 -4.26 3.83
CA TRP A 138 -6.11 -3.58 5.11
C TRP A 138 -7.41 -3.52 5.91
N PHE A 139 -8.58 -3.43 5.26
CA PHE A 139 -9.89 -3.58 5.95
C PHE A 139 -10.04 -4.98 6.55
N ARG A 140 -9.61 -6.01 5.83
CA ARG A 140 -9.63 -7.39 6.36
C ARG A 140 -8.68 -7.53 7.55
N GLU A 141 -7.52 -6.90 7.50
CA GLU A 141 -6.56 -6.86 8.61
C GLU A 141 -7.14 -6.14 9.83
N ALA A 142 -7.84 -5.02 9.64
CA ALA A 142 -8.51 -4.30 10.71
C ALA A 142 -9.67 -5.09 11.33
N ALA A 143 -10.44 -5.82 10.50
CA ALA A 143 -11.58 -6.62 10.95
C ALA A 143 -11.14 -7.90 11.68
N HIS A 144 -10.14 -8.58 11.14
CA HIS A 144 -9.62 -9.86 11.62
C HIS A 144 -8.09 -9.76 11.74
N PRO A 145 -7.57 -9.05 12.75
CA PRO A 145 -6.13 -8.94 12.94
C PRO A 145 -5.56 -10.34 13.19
N THR A 146 -4.44 -10.65 12.57
CA THR A 146 -3.70 -11.85 12.87
C THR A 146 -3.21 -11.74 14.32
N ASP A 147 -3.56 -12.70 15.18
CA ASP A 147 -3.45 -12.61 16.66
C ASP A 147 -2.04 -12.27 17.17
N ASP A 148 -1.01 -12.48 16.36
CA ASP A 148 0.39 -12.23 16.71
C ASP A 148 0.99 -10.98 16.08
N ILE A 149 0.21 -10.17 15.36
CA ILE A 149 0.72 -8.94 14.74
C ILE A 149 1.16 -7.98 15.86
N PHE A 150 2.42 -7.55 15.80
CA PHE A 150 3.04 -6.55 16.67
C PHE A 150 3.31 -7.00 18.13
N SER A 151 3.81 -8.22 18.34
CA SER A 151 4.33 -8.63 19.66
C SER A 151 5.65 -7.96 20.06
N GLY A 152 6.06 -6.93 19.33
CA GLY A 152 7.24 -6.10 19.51
C GLY A 152 8.18 -6.20 18.30
N PRO A 153 8.32 -5.11 17.51
CA PRO A 153 9.22 -5.09 16.37
C PRO A 153 10.68 -5.23 16.86
N SER A 154 11.51 -5.88 16.06
CA SER A 154 12.94 -5.95 16.35
C SER A 154 13.55 -4.55 16.33
N PRO A 155 14.29 -4.10 17.38
CA PRO A 155 14.91 -2.77 17.42
C PRO A 155 15.78 -2.46 16.19
N ARG A 156 16.50 -3.46 15.68
CA ARG A 156 17.33 -3.32 14.47
C ARG A 156 16.48 -3.01 13.23
N ARG A 157 15.32 -3.64 13.07
CA ARG A 157 14.41 -3.37 11.94
C ARG A 157 13.74 -2.02 12.07
N VAL A 158 13.36 -1.64 13.30
CA VAL A 158 12.84 -0.27 13.54
C VAL A 158 13.87 0.76 13.12
N LEU A 159 15.13 0.62 13.58
CA LEU A 159 16.20 1.56 13.23
C LEU A 159 16.44 1.66 11.72
N LEU A 160 16.29 0.53 10.99
CA LEU A 160 16.49 0.48 9.55
C LEU A 160 15.30 1.06 8.77
N LEU A 161 14.06 0.79 9.20
CA LEU A 161 12.85 1.04 8.39
C LEU A 161 12.11 2.33 8.78
N LEU A 162 12.24 2.77 10.05
CA LEU A 162 11.61 4.00 10.52
C LEU A 162 12.04 5.25 9.75
N PRO A 163 13.33 5.43 9.36
CA PRO A 163 13.73 6.58 8.56
C PRO A 163 12.99 6.67 7.23
N PHE A 164 12.71 5.56 6.55
CA PHE A 164 11.94 5.56 5.30
C PHE A 164 10.47 5.94 5.53
N ALA A 165 9.86 5.46 6.61
CA ALA A 165 8.50 5.82 6.97
C ALA A 165 8.38 7.33 7.33
N LEU A 166 9.34 7.86 8.08
CA LEU A 166 9.39 9.28 8.44
C LEU A 166 9.65 10.16 7.22
N LEU A 167 10.58 9.77 6.33
CA LEU A 167 10.84 10.47 5.08
C LEU A 167 9.60 10.50 4.19
N ALA A 168 8.87 9.39 4.09
CA ALA A 168 7.64 9.31 3.32
C ALA A 168 6.53 10.19 3.91
N LEU A 169 6.37 10.25 5.24
CA LEU A 169 5.42 11.14 5.88
C LEU A 169 5.82 12.62 5.72
N TRP A 170 7.10 12.91 5.84
CA TRP A 170 7.60 14.28 5.64
C TRP A 170 7.41 14.74 4.21
N PHE A 171 7.76 13.91 3.22
CA PHE A 171 7.68 14.17 1.79
C PHE A 171 8.19 15.58 1.43
N PRO A 172 9.53 15.81 1.50
CA PRO A 172 10.13 17.13 1.38
C PRO A 172 10.16 17.60 -0.09
N VAL A 173 8.98 18.01 -0.59
CA VAL A 173 8.75 18.45 -1.96
C VAL A 173 7.93 19.73 -1.94
N ASP A 174 8.39 20.74 -2.66
CA ASP A 174 7.60 21.94 -2.93
C ASP A 174 6.42 21.57 -3.85
N PRO A 175 5.17 21.87 -3.48
CA PRO A 175 3.99 21.42 -4.22
C PRO A 175 3.80 22.13 -5.59
N VAL A 176 4.53 23.22 -5.84
CA VAL A 176 4.42 24.02 -7.07
C VAL A 176 5.57 23.71 -8.03
N THR A 177 6.79 23.69 -7.51
CA THR A 177 8.01 23.51 -8.31
C THR A 177 8.48 22.06 -8.40
N PHE A 178 7.95 21.18 -7.53
CA PHE A 178 8.35 19.77 -7.35
C PHE A 178 9.84 19.60 -7.00
N GLN A 179 10.50 20.68 -6.60
CA GLN A 179 11.89 20.67 -6.16
C GLN A 179 12.01 20.27 -4.68
N PRO A 180 13.22 19.90 -4.23
CA PRO A 180 13.45 19.62 -2.81
C PRO A 180 13.06 20.80 -1.93
N ASP A 181 12.16 20.56 -0.97
CA ASP A 181 11.82 21.50 0.11
C ASP A 181 11.94 20.81 1.46
N PHE A 182 13.04 21.05 2.15
CA PHE A 182 13.33 20.49 3.47
C PHE A 182 12.69 21.27 4.63
N ASN A 183 11.70 22.10 4.36
CA ASN A 183 10.97 22.80 5.40
C ASN A 183 10.18 21.77 6.26
N PRO A 184 10.34 21.76 7.61
CA PRO A 184 9.57 20.85 8.47
C PRO A 184 8.04 20.99 8.37
N ARG A 185 7.55 22.13 7.88
CA ARG A 185 6.10 22.34 7.66
C ARG A 185 5.52 21.37 6.63
N THR A 186 6.33 20.89 5.67
CA THR A 186 5.88 19.91 4.68
C THR A 186 5.40 18.59 5.32
N LEU A 187 5.86 18.25 6.52
CA LEU A 187 5.32 17.15 7.30
C LEU A 187 3.80 17.28 7.53
N LEU A 188 3.30 18.51 7.65
CA LEU A 188 1.88 18.77 7.86
C LEU A 188 1.12 19.05 6.56
N THR A 189 1.78 19.65 5.57
CA THR A 189 1.11 20.17 4.38
C THR A 189 1.27 19.32 3.12
N SER A 190 2.12 18.28 3.14
CA SER A 190 2.43 17.48 1.94
C SER A 190 1.28 16.55 1.46
N GLY A 191 0.32 16.23 2.31
CA GLY A 191 -0.72 15.25 2.00
C GLY A 191 -0.19 13.82 1.76
N SER A 192 1.00 13.52 2.28
CA SER A 192 1.69 12.24 2.09
C SER A 192 0.87 11.04 2.57
N SER A 193 0.17 11.16 3.69
CA SER A 193 -0.70 10.11 4.26
C SER A 193 -1.96 9.83 3.43
N LEU A 194 -2.34 10.72 2.52
CA LEU A 194 -3.42 10.55 1.54
C LEU A 194 -2.87 10.33 0.11
N SER A 195 -1.59 9.97 0.00
CA SER A 195 -0.94 9.55 -1.24
C SER A 195 -0.67 8.05 -1.19
N PHE A 196 -1.06 7.32 -2.22
CA PHE A 196 -0.80 5.87 -2.29
C PHE A 196 0.67 5.54 -2.05
N CYS A 197 1.58 6.21 -2.75
CA CYS A 197 3.00 5.86 -2.72
C CYS A 197 3.63 6.08 -1.36
N MET A 198 3.42 7.25 -0.76
CA MET A 198 4.00 7.60 0.53
C MET A 198 3.39 6.79 1.67
N LEU A 199 2.06 6.62 1.66
CA LEU A 199 1.37 5.75 2.61
C LEU A 199 1.85 4.30 2.51
N THR A 200 2.13 3.81 1.28
CA THR A 200 2.63 2.44 1.06
C THR A 200 4.01 2.23 1.65
N ILE A 201 4.91 3.22 1.58
CA ILE A 201 6.22 3.15 2.24
C ILE A 201 6.03 2.99 3.76
N VAL A 202 5.14 3.79 4.38
CA VAL A 202 4.83 3.71 5.82
C VAL A 202 4.23 2.34 6.16
N ALA A 203 3.25 1.89 5.41
CA ALA A 203 2.57 0.62 5.62
C ALA A 203 3.52 -0.58 5.49
N LEU A 204 4.37 -0.58 4.45
CA LEU A 204 5.39 -1.62 4.26
C LEU A 204 6.47 -1.59 5.32
N ALA A 205 6.93 -0.40 5.74
CA ALA A 205 7.89 -0.29 6.83
C ALA A 205 7.35 -0.95 8.10
N VAL A 206 6.09 -0.66 8.48
CA VAL A 206 5.45 -1.26 9.65
C VAL A 206 5.32 -2.78 9.50
N LEU A 207 4.85 -3.29 8.36
CA LEU A 207 4.76 -4.73 8.13
C LEU A 207 6.14 -5.41 8.18
N LEU A 208 7.15 -4.82 7.54
CA LEU A 208 8.50 -5.39 7.48
C LEU A 208 9.24 -5.37 8.83
N MET A 209 8.93 -4.41 9.71
CA MET A 209 9.44 -4.39 11.09
C MET A 209 9.04 -5.64 11.87
N ASP A 210 7.89 -6.22 11.58
CA ASP A 210 7.32 -7.32 12.37
C ASP A 210 7.33 -8.70 11.67
N VAL A 211 7.94 -8.83 10.48
CA VAL A 211 8.15 -10.14 9.82
C VAL A 211 8.87 -11.11 10.79
N PRO A 212 8.47 -12.40 10.87
CA PRO A 212 7.52 -13.14 10.03
C PRO A 212 6.07 -13.16 10.53
N ARG A 213 5.73 -12.42 11.58
CA ARG A 213 4.43 -12.48 12.28
C ARG A 213 3.31 -11.69 11.60
N VAL A 214 3.56 -11.12 10.45
CA VAL A 214 2.59 -10.35 9.66
C VAL A 214 1.69 -11.27 8.84
N ASN A 215 0.51 -10.77 8.50
CA ASN A 215 -0.34 -11.41 7.51
C ASN A 215 0.36 -11.43 6.14
N PRO A 216 0.77 -12.61 5.65
CA PRO A 216 1.55 -12.68 4.41
C PRO A 216 0.75 -12.22 3.19
N MET A 217 -0.59 -12.31 3.24
CA MET A 217 -1.44 -11.86 2.14
C MET A 217 -1.61 -10.34 2.11
N THR A 218 -1.64 -9.67 3.27
CA THR A 218 -1.65 -8.21 3.35
C THR A 218 -0.30 -7.65 2.91
N LEU A 219 0.81 -8.25 3.38
CA LEU A 219 2.15 -7.91 2.94
C LEU A 219 2.31 -8.11 1.42
N PHE A 220 1.89 -9.27 0.88
CA PHE A 220 1.97 -9.57 -0.54
C PHE A 220 1.18 -8.57 -1.39
N THR A 221 -0.08 -8.27 -1.01
CA THR A 221 -0.95 -7.39 -1.80
C THR A 221 -0.43 -5.95 -1.80
N THR A 222 -0.02 -5.45 -0.64
CA THR A 222 0.54 -4.09 -0.50
C THR A 222 1.85 -3.97 -1.28
N SER A 223 2.73 -4.97 -1.18
CA SER A 223 4.00 -5.00 -1.90
C SER A 223 3.81 -5.11 -3.41
N LEU A 224 2.87 -5.94 -3.88
CA LEU A 224 2.63 -6.10 -5.32
C LEU A 224 2.13 -4.80 -5.94
N ALA A 225 1.13 -4.16 -5.34
CA ALA A 225 0.61 -2.88 -5.82
C ALA A 225 1.67 -1.77 -5.72
N GLY A 226 2.43 -1.73 -4.60
CA GLY A 226 3.52 -0.77 -4.40
C GLY A 226 4.64 -0.93 -5.45
N LEU A 227 4.99 -2.17 -5.82
CA LEU A 227 6.00 -2.41 -6.86
C LEU A 227 5.52 -1.98 -8.24
N LEU A 228 4.29 -2.35 -8.62
CA LEU A 228 3.73 -2.01 -9.94
C LEU A 228 3.59 -0.50 -10.12
N ILE A 229 3.01 0.19 -9.15
CA ILE A 229 2.83 1.65 -9.19
C ILE A 229 4.19 2.35 -9.05
N GLY A 230 5.06 1.87 -8.17
CA GLY A 230 6.38 2.45 -7.95
C GLY A 230 7.28 2.39 -9.19
N ILE A 231 7.32 1.27 -9.91
CA ILE A 231 8.07 1.15 -11.17
C ILE A 231 7.47 2.09 -12.22
N GLY A 232 6.13 2.16 -12.34
CA GLY A 232 5.46 3.06 -13.27
C GLY A 232 5.79 4.53 -12.99
N ASN A 233 5.80 4.94 -11.70
CA ASN A 233 6.17 6.29 -11.31
C ASN A 233 7.65 6.60 -11.59
N LEU A 234 8.59 5.68 -11.26
CA LEU A 234 9.99 5.90 -11.57
C LEU A 234 10.22 6.09 -13.08
N TRP A 235 9.54 5.27 -13.89
CA TRP A 235 9.61 5.41 -15.35
C TRP A 235 9.05 6.77 -15.82
N LEU A 236 7.91 7.19 -15.28
CA LEU A 236 7.30 8.47 -15.61
C LEU A 236 8.20 9.65 -15.19
N GLU A 237 8.68 9.65 -13.95
CA GLU A 237 9.36 10.77 -13.30
C GLU A 237 10.82 10.93 -13.76
N PHE A 238 11.50 9.86 -14.17
CA PHE A 238 12.87 9.97 -14.67
C PHE A 238 12.97 10.09 -16.20
N ILE A 239 11.96 9.55 -16.93
CA ILE A 239 12.07 9.46 -18.39
C ILE A 239 11.13 10.44 -19.09
N HIS A 240 9.89 10.58 -18.63
CA HIS A 240 8.89 11.42 -19.30
C HIS A 240 8.74 12.81 -18.69
N MET A 241 9.00 12.96 -17.39
CA MET A 241 8.83 14.19 -16.64
C MET A 241 10.08 14.44 -15.75
N PRO A 242 11.25 14.70 -16.33
CA PRO A 242 12.51 14.82 -15.59
C PRO A 242 12.51 15.97 -14.58
N GLU A 243 11.61 16.94 -14.71
CA GLU A 243 11.35 17.98 -13.70
C GLU A 243 10.84 17.38 -12.38
N LEU A 244 10.27 16.17 -12.40
CA LEU A 244 9.82 15.42 -11.21
C LEU A 244 10.88 14.44 -10.68
N ALA A 245 12.12 14.51 -11.14
CA ALA A 245 13.17 13.55 -10.77
C ALA A 245 13.39 13.47 -9.25
N TRP A 246 13.22 14.58 -8.51
CA TRP A 246 13.31 14.56 -7.05
C TRP A 246 12.17 13.72 -6.42
N VAL A 247 10.96 13.82 -6.95
CA VAL A 247 9.83 12.98 -6.54
C VAL A 247 10.14 11.51 -6.85
N GLY A 248 10.77 11.24 -8.01
CA GLY A 248 11.27 9.92 -8.38
C GLY A 248 12.26 9.34 -7.36
N VAL A 249 13.17 10.13 -6.86
CA VAL A 249 14.11 9.72 -5.79
C VAL A 249 13.34 9.25 -4.54
N LEU A 250 12.26 9.93 -4.18
CA LEU A 250 11.42 9.56 -3.03
C LEU A 250 10.56 8.29 -3.28
N HIS A 251 10.41 7.85 -4.54
CA HIS A 251 9.78 6.58 -4.89
C HIS A 251 10.74 5.38 -4.85
N ILE A 252 12.06 5.58 -4.81
CA ILE A 252 13.04 4.48 -4.71
C ILE A 252 12.78 3.61 -3.46
N PRO A 253 12.56 4.16 -2.24
CA PRO A 253 12.20 3.37 -1.08
C PRO A 253 10.92 2.53 -1.29
N LEU A 254 9.92 3.06 -2.00
CA LEU A 254 8.70 2.32 -2.32
C LEU A 254 9.02 1.03 -3.09
N VAL A 255 9.78 1.13 -4.15
CA VAL A 255 10.17 -0.03 -4.98
C VAL A 255 11.02 -1.01 -4.18
N ALA A 256 12.00 -0.53 -3.42
CA ALA A 256 12.87 -1.37 -2.61
C ALA A 256 12.11 -2.15 -1.52
N LEU A 257 11.25 -1.47 -0.73
CA LEU A 257 10.44 -2.10 0.31
C LEU A 257 9.40 -3.04 -0.28
N SER A 258 8.81 -2.69 -1.43
CA SER A 258 7.86 -3.54 -2.14
C SER A 258 8.52 -4.83 -2.64
N ALA A 259 9.69 -4.75 -3.24
CA ALA A 259 10.44 -5.93 -3.68
C ALA A 259 10.81 -6.84 -2.49
N ALA A 260 11.32 -6.26 -1.40
CA ALA A 260 11.61 -7.00 -0.17
C ALA A 260 10.35 -7.68 0.40
N GLY A 261 9.23 -6.98 0.46
CA GLY A 261 7.95 -7.49 0.96
C GLY A 261 7.40 -8.65 0.10
N LEU A 262 7.54 -8.60 -1.24
CA LEU A 262 7.16 -9.70 -2.13
C LEU A 262 8.00 -10.96 -1.88
N VAL A 263 9.30 -10.81 -1.72
CA VAL A 263 10.20 -11.94 -1.43
C VAL A 263 9.82 -12.58 -0.09
N LEU A 264 9.70 -11.76 0.96
CA LEU A 264 9.41 -12.25 2.32
C LEU A 264 8.02 -12.86 2.44
N SER A 265 6.99 -12.23 1.87
CA SER A 265 5.65 -12.80 1.87
C SER A 265 5.58 -14.14 1.15
N SER A 266 6.30 -14.29 0.04
CA SER A 266 6.39 -15.55 -0.71
C SER A 266 7.11 -16.64 0.08
N GLN A 267 8.14 -16.29 0.86
CA GLN A 267 8.83 -17.23 1.76
C GLN A 267 7.90 -17.72 2.88
N ILE A 268 7.21 -16.79 3.57
CA ILE A 268 6.26 -17.13 4.64
C ILE A 268 5.17 -18.08 4.10
N LEU A 269 4.59 -17.76 2.94
CA LEU A 269 3.54 -18.59 2.32
C LEU A 269 4.03 -19.99 1.95
N ARG A 270 5.28 -20.14 1.52
CA ARG A 270 5.89 -21.46 1.27
C ARG A 270 6.06 -22.26 2.55
N THR A 271 6.53 -21.64 3.63
CA THR A 271 6.72 -22.31 4.92
C THR A 271 5.39 -22.82 5.49
N ILE A 272 4.32 -21.99 5.44
CA ILE A 272 2.97 -22.40 5.88
C ILE A 272 2.42 -23.58 5.04
N SER A 273 2.84 -23.69 3.77
CA SER A 273 2.33 -24.74 2.88
C SER A 273 3.02 -26.10 3.04
N VAL A 274 4.07 -26.21 3.84
CA VAL A 274 4.85 -27.45 4.05
C VAL A 274 4.42 -28.15 5.36
N HIS A 275 3.80 -27.43 6.26
CA HIS A 275 3.21 -27.96 7.51
C HIS A 275 1.69 -28.10 7.38
#